data_896f762ddb1ec1dff574a21894b0690e
#
_entry.id   896f762ddb1ec1dff574a21894b0690e
#
_cell.length_a   1.000
_cell.length_b   1.000
_cell.length_c   1.000
_cell.angle_alpha   90.00
_cell.angle_beta   90.00
_cell.angle_gamma   90.00
#
_symmetry.space_group_name_H-M   'P 1'
#
loop_
_entity.id
_entity.type
_entity.pdbx_description
1 polymer ?
#
loop_
_entity_poly.entity_id
_entity_poly.type
_entity_poly.pdbx_seq_one_letter_code
_entity_poly.pdbx_strand_id
1 'polypeptide(L)'
;MTSFTFCSLGRSAVAAATLLLLGAISAQAQQVTVTIDNFTFTPPELNLKVGDTVTWTNHDDIPHTVVSAGKFRSKVMDSDNSFSFTFTSAGDYKYFCSLHPHMTGMIKVE
;
A
#
# COMPACT_ATOMS: atom_id res chain seq x y z
N MET A 1 35.36 38.42 34.33
CA MET A 1 36.10 37.34 34.36
C MET A 1 35.41 36.07 34.69
N THR A 2 34.32 35.86 34.74
CA THR A 2 33.71 34.61 35.14
C THR A 2 32.57 34.23 34.28
N SER A 3 32.61 34.54 33.10
CA SER A 3 31.42 34.39 32.29
C SER A 3 31.47 33.23 31.34
N PHE A 4 32.42 32.38 31.51
CA PHE A 4 32.53 31.40 30.53
C PHE A 4 31.73 30.18 30.78
N THR A 5 31.10 30.02 31.83
CA THR A 5 30.42 28.79 32.14
C THR A 5 29.14 28.60 31.39
N PHE A 6 28.59 29.62 30.79
CA PHE A 6 27.29 29.48 30.20
C PHE A 6 27.28 28.72 28.90
N CYS A 7 28.38 28.71 28.20
CA CYS A 7 28.42 28.07 26.92
C CYS A 7 28.14 26.58 26.97
N SER A 8 28.55 25.96 28.05
CA SER A 8 28.38 24.52 28.13
C SER A 8 26.93 24.09 28.24
N LEU A 9 26.10 24.93 28.80
CA LEU A 9 24.70 24.58 28.95
C LEU A 9 23.98 24.52 27.65
N GLY A 10 24.29 25.45 26.75
CA GLY A 10 23.62 25.46 25.45
C GLY A 10 23.92 24.22 24.64
N ARG A 11 25.11 23.73 24.73
CA ARG A 11 25.47 22.55 23.97
C ARG A 11 24.73 21.33 24.43
N SER A 12 24.53 21.19 25.71
CA SER A 12 23.81 20.02 26.21
C SER A 12 22.37 20.00 25.74
N ALA A 13 21.72 21.13 25.71
CA ALA A 13 20.34 21.22 25.26
C ALA A 13 20.18 20.80 23.79
N VAL A 14 21.11 21.21 22.96
CA VAL A 14 21.05 20.86 21.52
C VAL A 14 21.16 19.37 21.33
N ALA A 15 22.06 18.73 22.06
CA ALA A 15 22.23 17.30 21.92
C ALA A 15 20.95 16.53 22.27
N ALA A 16 20.26 16.94 23.32
CA ALA A 16 19.03 16.27 23.71
C ALA A 16 17.95 16.40 22.65
N ALA A 17 17.82 17.56 22.06
CA ALA A 17 16.83 17.78 21.02
C ALA A 17 17.08 16.87 19.79
N THR A 18 18.32 16.70 19.44
CA THR A 18 18.67 15.85 18.30
C THR A 18 18.26 14.40 18.52
N LEU A 19 18.45 13.88 19.71
CA LEU A 19 18.07 12.50 20.01
C LEU A 19 16.58 12.28 19.89
N LEU A 20 15.77 13.22 20.29
CA LEU A 20 14.31 13.09 20.18
C LEU A 20 13.85 12.97 18.74
N LEU A 21 14.47 13.70 17.84
CA LEU A 21 14.10 13.64 16.42
C LEU A 21 14.37 12.26 15.81
N LEU A 22 15.42 11.60 16.23
CA LEU A 22 15.74 10.28 15.68
C LEU A 22 14.73 9.21 16.07
N GLY A 23 14.03 9.38 17.17
CA GLY A 23 13.04 8.41 17.60
C GLY A 23 11.68 8.52 16.93
N ALA A 24 11.49 9.45 16.03
CA ALA A 24 10.18 9.72 15.44
C ALA A 24 9.91 8.99 14.11
N ILE A 25 10.83 8.14 13.66
CA ILE A 25 10.68 7.45 12.38
C ILE A 25 9.69 6.29 12.52
N SER A 26 8.70 6.22 11.64
CA SER A 26 7.74 5.14 11.61
C SER A 26 7.56 4.63 10.19
N ALA A 27 7.16 3.37 10.08
CA ALA A 27 6.85 2.78 8.79
C ALA A 27 5.55 3.37 8.24
N GLN A 28 5.46 3.52 6.92
CA GLN A 28 4.28 3.99 6.25
C GLN A 28 3.68 2.91 5.37
N ALA A 29 2.36 2.94 5.21
CA ALA A 29 1.64 2.07 4.31
C ALA A 29 2.04 2.36 2.86
N GLN A 30 2.07 1.31 2.04
CA GLN A 30 2.40 1.42 0.62
C GLN A 30 1.16 1.54 -0.23
N GLN A 31 1.34 2.17 -1.39
CA GLN A 31 0.37 2.18 -2.47
C GLN A 31 0.93 1.34 -3.60
N VAL A 32 0.19 0.31 -4.01
CA VAL A 32 0.65 -0.63 -5.05
C VAL A 32 -0.37 -0.65 -6.16
N THR A 33 0.10 -0.71 -7.41
CA THR A 33 -0.76 -0.76 -8.58
C THR A 33 -0.68 -2.13 -9.23
N VAL A 34 -1.86 -2.68 -9.56
CA VAL A 34 -1.99 -3.87 -10.41
C VAL A 34 -2.59 -3.41 -11.73
N THR A 35 -1.95 -3.75 -12.82
CA THR A 35 -2.43 -3.43 -14.15
C THR A 35 -3.25 -4.60 -14.69
N ILE A 36 -4.41 -4.30 -15.25
CA ILE A 36 -5.23 -5.26 -15.98
C ILE A 36 -5.04 -4.99 -17.46
N ASP A 37 -4.46 -5.96 -18.16
CA ASP A 37 -4.22 -5.82 -19.59
C ASP A 37 -4.12 -7.21 -20.20
N ASN A 38 -4.67 -7.37 -21.39
CA ASN A 38 -4.67 -8.64 -22.11
C ASN A 38 -5.19 -9.80 -21.24
N PHE A 39 -6.31 -9.57 -20.55
CA PHE A 39 -6.95 -10.56 -19.67
C PHE A 39 -6.03 -11.06 -18.56
N THR A 40 -5.15 -10.21 -18.06
CA THR A 40 -4.14 -10.59 -17.07
C THR A 40 -4.00 -9.54 -16.01
N PHE A 41 -3.88 -9.97 -14.75
CA PHE A 41 -3.49 -9.09 -13.63
C PHE A 41 -1.96 -9.09 -13.52
N THR A 42 -1.36 -7.92 -13.54
CA THR A 42 0.11 -7.78 -13.46
C THR A 42 0.50 -6.79 -12.37
N PRO A 43 1.27 -7.20 -11.38
CA PRO A 43 1.74 -8.56 -11.13
C PRO A 43 0.62 -9.47 -10.62
N PRO A 44 0.69 -10.78 -10.87
CA PRO A 44 -0.37 -11.70 -10.44
C PRO A 44 -0.34 -12.04 -8.95
N GLU A 45 0.79 -11.81 -8.29
CA GLU A 45 0.95 -12.05 -6.85
C GLU A 45 1.59 -10.86 -6.18
N LEU A 46 1.11 -10.53 -4.98
CA LEU A 46 1.65 -9.46 -4.16
C LEU A 46 1.81 -9.92 -2.72
N ASN A 47 2.85 -9.44 -2.07
CA ASN A 47 3.05 -9.58 -0.63
C ASN A 47 2.97 -8.20 -0.01
N LEU A 48 2.01 -8.00 0.87
CA LEU A 48 1.71 -6.70 1.46
C LEU A 48 1.73 -6.78 2.97
N LYS A 49 1.67 -5.62 3.59
CA LYS A 49 1.48 -5.47 5.02
C LYS A 49 0.10 -4.88 5.29
N VAL A 50 -0.41 -5.17 6.48
CA VAL A 50 -1.67 -4.55 6.93
C VAL A 50 -1.54 -3.04 6.81
N GLY A 51 -2.53 -2.41 6.21
CA GLY A 51 -2.55 -0.99 5.95
C GLY A 51 -2.22 -0.60 4.52
N ASP A 52 -1.66 -1.51 3.74
CA ASP A 52 -1.33 -1.23 2.34
C ASP A 52 -2.59 -1.18 1.48
N THR A 53 -2.53 -0.38 0.43
CA THR A 53 -3.62 -0.20 -0.52
C THR A 53 -3.19 -0.67 -1.91
N VAL A 54 -4.06 -1.42 -2.57
CA VAL A 54 -3.86 -1.82 -3.96
C VAL A 54 -4.87 -1.10 -4.83
N THR A 55 -4.41 -0.59 -5.95
CA THR A 55 -5.24 0.00 -6.99
C THR A 55 -5.11 -0.84 -8.26
N TRP A 56 -6.22 -1.37 -8.73
CA TRP A 56 -6.29 -2.07 -10.01
C TRP A 56 -6.74 -1.08 -11.06
N THR A 57 -6.02 -1.00 -12.17
CA THR A 57 -6.37 -0.12 -13.29
C THR A 57 -6.56 -0.96 -14.55
N ASN A 58 -7.70 -0.81 -15.20
CA ASN A 58 -8.02 -1.56 -16.41
C ASN A 58 -7.47 -0.84 -17.64
N HIS A 59 -6.48 -1.44 -18.28
CA HIS A 59 -5.91 -0.94 -19.53
C HIS A 59 -6.37 -1.73 -20.75
N ASP A 60 -7.28 -2.70 -20.57
CA ASP A 60 -7.88 -3.45 -21.68
C ASP A 60 -8.99 -2.65 -22.36
N ASP A 61 -9.33 -3.08 -23.57
CA ASP A 61 -10.43 -2.52 -24.32
C ASP A 61 -11.79 -3.05 -23.87
N ILE A 62 -11.80 -4.04 -23.00
CA ILE A 62 -13.03 -4.70 -22.55
C ILE A 62 -13.16 -4.55 -21.04
N PRO A 63 -14.40 -4.64 -20.51
CA PRO A 63 -14.63 -4.50 -19.08
C PRO A 63 -14.08 -5.67 -18.28
N HIS A 64 -13.63 -5.35 -17.06
CA HIS A 64 -13.16 -6.33 -16.09
C HIS A 64 -13.68 -5.97 -14.69
N THR A 65 -13.64 -6.94 -13.80
CA THR A 65 -13.93 -6.76 -12.36
C THR A 65 -12.81 -7.34 -11.54
N VAL A 66 -12.80 -6.98 -10.25
CA VAL A 66 -11.89 -7.56 -9.25
C VAL A 66 -12.74 -8.02 -8.09
N VAL A 67 -12.74 -9.32 -7.83
CA VAL A 67 -13.60 -9.93 -6.81
C VAL A 67 -12.79 -10.89 -5.94
N SER A 68 -12.84 -10.68 -4.63
CA SER A 68 -12.34 -11.65 -3.66
C SER A 68 -13.51 -12.05 -2.77
N ALA A 69 -13.92 -13.31 -2.88
CA ALA A 69 -15.17 -13.78 -2.28
C ALA A 69 -15.25 -13.48 -0.79
N GLY A 70 -16.31 -12.78 -0.39
CA GLY A 70 -16.53 -12.40 1.01
C GLY A 70 -15.63 -11.28 1.51
N LYS A 71 -14.75 -10.73 0.68
CA LYS A 71 -13.79 -9.71 1.10
C LYS A 71 -14.02 -8.38 0.41
N PHE A 72 -14.00 -8.37 -0.92
CA PHE A 72 -14.24 -7.14 -1.69
C PHE A 72 -14.71 -7.46 -3.09
N ARG A 73 -15.33 -6.49 -3.71
CA ARG A 73 -15.84 -6.58 -5.07
C ARG A 73 -15.82 -5.20 -5.71
N SER A 74 -15.20 -5.09 -6.87
CA SER A 74 -15.27 -3.86 -7.64
C SER A 74 -16.58 -3.79 -8.42
N LYS A 75 -16.91 -2.60 -8.89
CA LYS A 75 -17.86 -2.45 -9.97
C LYS A 75 -17.19 -2.90 -11.27
N VAL A 76 -17.98 -3.03 -12.32
CA VAL A 76 -17.42 -3.26 -13.64
C VAL A 76 -16.60 -2.03 -14.03
N MET A 77 -15.35 -2.27 -14.43
CA MET A 77 -14.43 -1.23 -14.83
C MET A 77 -14.28 -1.23 -16.34
N ASP A 78 -14.63 -0.12 -16.97
CA ASP A 78 -14.32 0.09 -18.38
C ASP A 78 -12.86 0.48 -18.54
N SER A 79 -12.41 0.68 -19.78
CA SER A 79 -11.02 1.09 -20.04
C SER A 79 -10.68 2.33 -19.25
N ASP A 80 -9.48 2.30 -18.63
CA ASP A 80 -8.90 3.38 -17.81
C ASP A 80 -9.57 3.62 -16.47
N ASN A 81 -10.57 2.82 -16.11
CA ASN A 81 -11.18 2.87 -14.78
C ASN A 81 -10.31 2.12 -13.78
N SER A 82 -10.45 2.50 -12.50
CA SER A 82 -9.66 1.93 -11.41
C SER A 82 -10.56 1.56 -10.23
N PHE A 83 -10.05 0.64 -9.41
CA PHE A 83 -10.64 0.24 -8.15
C PHE A 83 -9.53 0.11 -7.11
N SER A 84 -9.75 0.61 -5.91
CA SER A 84 -8.77 0.53 -4.83
C SER A 84 -9.36 -0.16 -3.62
N PHE A 85 -8.51 -0.90 -2.90
CA PHE A 85 -8.90 -1.53 -1.65
C PHE A 85 -7.73 -1.49 -0.67
N THR A 86 -8.00 -1.11 0.58
CA THR A 86 -7.00 -1.08 1.65
C THR A 86 -7.16 -2.33 2.51
N PHE A 87 -6.07 -3.05 2.70
CA PHE A 87 -6.07 -4.32 3.42
C PHE A 87 -5.83 -4.09 4.90
N THR A 88 -6.86 -4.28 5.70
CA THR A 88 -6.81 -4.02 7.14
C THR A 88 -6.63 -5.27 7.99
N SER A 89 -6.64 -6.44 7.38
CA SER A 89 -6.47 -7.72 8.07
C SER A 89 -5.46 -8.59 7.34
N ALA A 90 -4.63 -9.29 8.10
CA ALA A 90 -3.70 -10.25 7.53
C ALA A 90 -4.45 -11.46 6.97
N GLY A 91 -3.88 -12.09 5.98
CA GLY A 91 -4.44 -13.28 5.36
C GLY A 91 -4.13 -13.37 3.88
N ASP A 92 -4.67 -14.41 3.26
CA ASP A 92 -4.53 -14.63 1.82
C ASP A 92 -5.82 -14.23 1.12
N TYR A 93 -5.69 -13.42 0.08
CA TYR A 93 -6.82 -12.90 -0.66
C TYR A 93 -6.68 -13.32 -2.11
N LYS A 94 -7.32 -14.44 -2.46
CA LYS A 94 -7.46 -14.84 -3.86
C LYS A 94 -8.51 -13.97 -4.50
N TYR A 95 -8.25 -13.52 -5.71
CA TYR A 95 -9.23 -12.73 -6.44
C TYR A 95 -9.27 -13.12 -7.90
N PHE A 96 -10.33 -12.72 -8.58
CA PHE A 96 -10.57 -13.08 -9.97
C PHE A 96 -11.46 -12.02 -10.63
N CYS A 97 -11.58 -12.12 -11.94
CA CYS A 97 -12.53 -11.31 -12.70
C CYS A 97 -13.82 -12.12 -12.87
N SER A 98 -14.95 -11.56 -12.43
CA SER A 98 -16.22 -12.27 -12.52
C SER A 98 -16.72 -12.44 -13.97
N LEU A 99 -16.26 -11.61 -14.88
CA LEU A 99 -16.58 -11.69 -16.29
C LEU A 99 -15.69 -12.69 -17.04
N HIS A 100 -14.51 -12.94 -16.52
CA HIS A 100 -13.51 -13.82 -17.11
C HIS A 100 -12.85 -14.64 -15.99
N PRO A 101 -13.51 -15.70 -15.50
CA PRO A 101 -13.09 -16.36 -14.24
C PRO A 101 -11.70 -17.00 -14.25
N HIS A 102 -11.09 -17.16 -15.42
CA HIS A 102 -9.72 -17.67 -15.51
C HIS A 102 -8.66 -16.60 -15.19
N MET A 103 -9.05 -15.33 -15.19
CA MET A 103 -8.19 -14.25 -14.73
C MET A 103 -8.16 -14.27 -13.22
N THR A 104 -7.01 -14.62 -12.65
CA THR A 104 -6.86 -14.73 -11.19
C THR A 104 -5.62 -14.03 -10.69
N GLY A 105 -5.66 -13.67 -9.42
CA GLY A 105 -4.51 -13.11 -8.70
C GLY A 105 -4.53 -13.50 -7.25
N MET A 106 -3.45 -13.22 -6.54
CA MET A 106 -3.29 -13.54 -5.14
C MET A 106 -2.59 -12.40 -4.42
N ILE A 107 -3.13 -12.02 -3.29
CA ILE A 107 -2.49 -11.05 -2.40
C ILE A 107 -2.33 -11.69 -1.03
N LYS A 108 -1.10 -11.68 -0.53
CA LYS A 108 -0.78 -12.15 0.83
C LYS A 108 -0.49 -10.93 1.68
N VAL A 109 -1.18 -10.81 2.80
CA VAL A 109 -1.05 -9.69 3.72
C VAL A 109 -0.56 -10.20 5.07
N GLU A 110 0.51 -9.61 5.55
CA GLU A 110 1.11 -9.99 6.84
C GLU A 110 0.96 -8.91 7.90
#